data_fa613525a220f7ec1bbb3b905552e2c9
#
_entry.id   fa613525a220f7ec1bbb3b905552e2c9
#
_cell.length_a   1.000
_cell.length_b   1.000
_cell.length_c   1.000
_cell.angle_alpha   90.00
_cell.angle_beta   90.00
_cell.angle_gamma   90.00
#
_symmetry.space_group_name_H-M   'P 1'
#
loop_
_entity.id
_entity.type
_entity.pdbx_description
1 polymer ?
#
loop_
_entity_poly.entity_id
_entity_poly.type
_entity_poly.pdbx_seq_one_letter_code
_entity_poly.pdbx_strand_id
1 'polypeptide(L)'
;MPRTSPHRTLGVVIPCLNDAELLTRCLRALHRQTVPATEILVVDNGNTDDSAAVARDHGARVIEEPRRGITWATRTGFDAAVSDVMLRTDADVEPGPDFLERLHRAWDLAEDQTRSGASRRRVIGVTGSGRFELPGRWGPLASAVYLGAYRASVGSTLGHQPFFGTNYCIRRDWWLEVRDSVDMSDTEVHEDMHLSFAVRPEETVWLQSDLTLTMDGRAVEPGSQMLRRFRRGFHTIAVNWRSEKPWQRLDSRGLLPAPLPRKGPPA
;
A
#
# COMPACT_ATOMS: atom_id res chain seq x y z
N MET A 1 9.52 11.16 -29.60
CA MET A 1 8.99 9.81 -29.34
C MET A 1 9.35 9.44 -27.92
N PRO A 2 8.40 9.10 -27.04
CA PRO A 2 8.73 8.64 -25.70
C PRO A 2 9.50 7.32 -25.85
N ARG A 3 10.69 7.25 -25.25
CA ARG A 3 11.46 6.01 -25.14
C ARG A 3 10.67 5.07 -24.25
N THR A 4 10.16 3.98 -24.81
CA THR A 4 9.62 2.89 -24.02
C THR A 4 10.74 2.38 -23.12
N SER A 5 10.65 2.64 -21.82
CA SER A 5 11.46 1.93 -20.83
C SER A 5 11.29 0.43 -21.05
N PRO A 6 12.31 -0.41 -20.80
CA PRO A 6 12.11 -1.86 -20.81
C PRO A 6 10.89 -2.16 -19.95
N HIS A 7 9.93 -2.93 -20.50
CA HIS A 7 8.62 -3.12 -19.90
C HIS A 7 8.77 -3.65 -18.48
N ARG A 8 8.56 -2.78 -17.48
CA ARG A 8 8.49 -3.16 -16.07
C ARG A 8 7.37 -4.18 -15.90
N THR A 9 7.68 -5.35 -15.36
CA THR A 9 6.69 -6.35 -15.01
C THR A 9 5.92 -5.94 -13.76
N LEU A 10 4.59 -6.16 -13.74
CA LEU A 10 3.70 -5.79 -12.66
C LEU A 10 2.92 -7.01 -12.19
N GLY A 11 3.14 -7.41 -10.95
CA GLY A 11 2.40 -8.45 -10.26
C GLY A 11 1.30 -7.85 -9.37
N VAL A 12 0.22 -8.60 -9.20
CA VAL A 12 -0.86 -8.26 -8.27
C VAL A 12 -0.89 -9.29 -7.15
N VAL A 13 -0.82 -8.85 -5.90
CA VAL A 13 -0.87 -9.67 -4.69
C VAL A 13 -2.17 -9.40 -3.94
N ILE A 14 -2.98 -10.43 -3.76
CA ILE A 14 -4.31 -10.37 -3.16
C ILE A 14 -4.36 -11.32 -1.96
N PRO A 15 -4.19 -10.81 -0.73
CA PRO A 15 -4.53 -11.57 0.46
C PRO A 15 -6.03 -11.89 0.48
N CYS A 16 -6.39 -13.15 0.72
CA CYS A 16 -7.78 -13.59 0.70
C CYS A 16 -8.13 -14.45 1.91
N LEU A 17 -9.27 -14.14 2.52
CA LEU A 17 -9.83 -14.93 3.63
C LEU A 17 -11.36 -14.94 3.55
N ASN A 18 -11.93 -16.01 2.97
CA ASN A 18 -13.37 -16.25 2.84
C ASN A 18 -14.12 -15.14 2.10
N ASP A 19 -13.67 -14.80 0.91
CA ASP A 19 -14.25 -13.75 0.06
C ASP A 19 -14.47 -14.23 -1.39
N ALA A 20 -14.92 -15.47 -1.62
CA ALA A 20 -15.01 -16.10 -2.92
C ALA A 20 -15.80 -15.26 -3.95
N GLU A 21 -16.94 -14.67 -3.56
CA GLU A 21 -17.76 -13.84 -4.45
C GLU A 21 -17.04 -12.52 -4.81
N LEU A 22 -16.49 -11.83 -3.82
CA LEU A 22 -15.77 -10.57 -4.02
C LEU A 22 -14.52 -10.79 -4.85
N LEU A 23 -13.75 -11.83 -4.53
CA LEU A 23 -12.57 -12.24 -5.28
C LEU A 23 -12.92 -12.52 -6.76
N THR A 24 -14.06 -13.18 -7.04
CA THR A 24 -14.52 -13.40 -8.42
C THR A 24 -14.68 -12.09 -9.17
N ARG A 25 -15.28 -11.07 -8.56
CA ARG A 25 -15.46 -9.75 -9.18
C ARG A 25 -14.12 -9.04 -9.38
N CYS A 26 -13.25 -9.08 -8.40
CA CYS A 26 -11.90 -8.52 -8.47
C CYS A 26 -11.09 -9.15 -9.62
N LEU A 27 -11.02 -10.47 -9.69
CA LEU A 27 -10.29 -11.19 -10.74
C LEU A 27 -10.85 -10.93 -12.14
N ARG A 28 -12.18 -10.88 -12.29
CA ARG A 28 -12.80 -10.48 -13.56
C ARG A 28 -12.43 -9.06 -13.97
N ALA A 29 -12.34 -8.12 -13.02
CA ALA A 29 -11.93 -6.75 -13.30
C ALA A 29 -10.43 -6.68 -13.68
N LEU A 30 -9.58 -7.48 -13.05
CA LEU A 30 -8.16 -7.60 -13.40
C LEU A 30 -7.95 -8.22 -14.79
N HIS A 31 -8.77 -9.17 -15.19
CA HIS A 31 -8.70 -9.76 -16.55
C HIS A 31 -9.17 -8.79 -17.66
N ARG A 32 -9.97 -7.79 -17.33
CA ARG A 32 -10.44 -6.78 -18.28
C ARG A 32 -9.53 -5.56 -18.39
N GLN A 33 -8.35 -5.59 -17.77
CA GLN A 33 -7.41 -4.47 -17.84
C GLN A 33 -6.87 -4.27 -19.28
N THR A 34 -6.72 -3.00 -19.68
CA THR A 34 -6.10 -2.63 -20.98
C THR A 34 -4.65 -3.07 -21.08
N VAL A 35 -3.93 -3.08 -19.95
CA VAL A 35 -2.60 -3.65 -19.80
C VAL A 35 -2.69 -4.77 -18.76
N PRO A 36 -2.45 -6.03 -19.14
CA PRO A 36 -2.60 -7.14 -18.20
C PRO A 36 -1.51 -7.13 -17.13
N ALA A 37 -1.83 -7.65 -15.95
CA ALA A 37 -0.81 -7.99 -14.95
C ALA A 37 0.10 -9.11 -15.49
N THR A 38 1.38 -9.06 -15.15
CA THR A 38 2.34 -10.13 -15.49
C THR A 38 2.06 -11.40 -14.69
N GLU A 39 1.64 -11.23 -13.44
CA GLU A 39 1.19 -12.31 -12.57
C GLU A 39 0.10 -11.82 -11.62
N ILE A 40 -0.81 -12.71 -11.24
CA ILE A 40 -1.79 -12.49 -10.17
C ILE A 40 -1.58 -13.60 -9.14
N LEU A 41 -1.29 -13.19 -7.90
CA LEU A 41 -1.11 -14.07 -6.77
C LEU A 41 -2.26 -13.86 -5.79
N VAL A 42 -2.95 -14.93 -5.46
CA VAL A 42 -3.94 -14.95 -4.39
C VAL A 42 -3.34 -15.73 -3.22
N VAL A 43 -3.21 -15.07 -2.08
CA VAL A 43 -2.69 -15.71 -0.87
C VAL A 43 -3.86 -16.24 -0.05
N ASP A 44 -3.98 -17.56 -0.03
CA ASP A 44 -4.96 -18.28 0.78
C ASP A 44 -4.52 -18.23 2.26
N ASN A 45 -5.20 -17.41 3.04
CA ASN A 45 -4.89 -17.25 4.47
C ASN A 45 -5.80 -18.12 5.37
N GLY A 46 -6.06 -19.34 4.92
CA GLY A 46 -6.89 -20.32 5.61
C GLY A 46 -8.37 -20.17 5.26
N ASN A 47 -8.67 -20.07 3.94
CA ASN A 47 -10.04 -20.08 3.43
C ASN A 47 -10.74 -21.39 3.79
N THR A 48 -12.02 -21.28 4.07
CA THR A 48 -12.94 -22.41 4.30
C THR A 48 -14.08 -22.43 3.29
N ASP A 49 -14.10 -21.43 2.39
CA ASP A 49 -14.99 -21.30 1.25
C ASP A 49 -14.28 -21.64 -0.07
N ASP A 50 -14.94 -21.40 -1.20
CA ASP A 50 -14.41 -21.69 -2.53
C ASP A 50 -13.38 -20.67 -3.06
N SER A 51 -12.87 -19.72 -2.23
CA SER A 51 -11.95 -18.66 -2.67
C SER A 51 -10.73 -19.21 -3.40
N ALA A 52 -10.11 -20.28 -2.90
CA ALA A 52 -8.93 -20.87 -3.54
C ALA A 52 -9.25 -21.53 -4.89
N ALA A 53 -10.42 -22.16 -5.02
CA ALA A 53 -10.88 -22.72 -6.28
C ALA A 53 -11.16 -21.60 -7.30
N VAL A 54 -11.91 -20.58 -6.90
CA VAL A 54 -12.18 -19.38 -7.70
C VAL A 54 -10.89 -18.74 -8.22
N ALA A 55 -9.88 -18.60 -7.38
CA ALA A 55 -8.59 -18.04 -7.79
C ALA A 55 -7.93 -18.87 -8.90
N ARG A 56 -7.87 -20.20 -8.74
CA ARG A 56 -7.30 -21.10 -9.74
C ARG A 56 -8.08 -21.09 -11.05
N ASP A 57 -9.41 -21.10 -11.00
CA ASP A 57 -10.28 -21.08 -12.18
C ASP A 57 -10.12 -19.79 -13.00
N HIS A 58 -9.72 -18.69 -12.32
CA HIS A 58 -9.35 -17.44 -12.98
C HIS A 58 -7.85 -17.35 -13.30
N GLY A 59 -7.09 -18.43 -13.27
CA GLY A 59 -5.69 -18.46 -13.67
C GLY A 59 -4.72 -17.73 -12.70
N ALA A 60 -5.17 -17.37 -11.50
CA ALA A 60 -4.30 -16.82 -10.48
C ALA A 60 -3.45 -17.93 -9.84
N ARG A 61 -2.22 -17.59 -9.50
CA ARG A 61 -1.36 -18.46 -8.70
C ARG A 61 -1.77 -18.39 -7.23
N VAL A 62 -2.24 -19.51 -6.67
CA VAL A 62 -2.64 -19.61 -5.27
C VAL A 62 -1.45 -20.03 -4.43
N ILE A 63 -1.23 -19.32 -3.34
CA ILE A 63 -0.17 -19.58 -2.36
C ILE A 63 -0.82 -19.71 -0.99
N GLU A 64 -0.52 -20.80 -0.30
CA GLU A 64 -1.06 -21.05 1.03
C GLU A 64 -0.20 -20.37 2.11
N GLU A 65 -0.86 -19.64 3.02
CA GLU A 65 -0.27 -19.08 4.22
C GLU A 65 -1.09 -19.52 5.45
N PRO A 66 -0.61 -20.54 6.18
CA PRO A 66 -1.37 -21.12 7.29
C PRO A 66 -1.45 -20.22 8.53
N ARG A 67 -0.51 -19.27 8.69
CA ARG A 67 -0.55 -18.31 9.79
C ARG A 67 -1.58 -17.24 9.51
N ARG A 68 -2.64 -17.21 10.31
CA ARG A 68 -3.71 -16.23 10.14
C ARG A 68 -3.23 -14.81 10.37
N GLY A 69 -3.58 -13.90 9.45
CA GLY A 69 -3.32 -12.47 9.54
C GLY A 69 -2.90 -11.86 8.22
N ILE A 70 -3.42 -10.65 7.96
CA ILE A 70 -3.15 -9.91 6.72
C ILE A 70 -1.65 -9.64 6.53
N THR A 71 -0.91 -9.44 7.62
CA THR A 71 0.54 -9.22 7.62
C THR A 71 1.29 -10.42 7.07
N TRP A 72 0.94 -11.63 7.53
CA TRP A 72 1.52 -12.88 7.03
C TRP A 72 1.17 -13.11 5.56
N ALA A 73 -0.09 -12.93 5.21
CA ALA A 73 -0.54 -13.12 3.83
C ALA A 73 0.15 -12.15 2.88
N THR A 74 0.28 -10.87 3.25
CA THR A 74 1.00 -9.86 2.45
C THR A 74 2.48 -10.23 2.30
N ARG A 75 3.15 -10.60 3.41
CA ARG A 75 4.55 -11.04 3.36
C ARG A 75 4.75 -12.22 2.42
N THR A 76 3.94 -13.27 2.59
CA THR A 76 4.02 -14.49 1.77
C THR A 76 3.79 -14.19 0.29
N GLY A 77 2.84 -13.32 -0.02
CA GLY A 77 2.58 -12.87 -1.38
C GLY A 77 3.75 -12.11 -1.99
N PHE A 78 4.34 -11.16 -1.26
CA PHE A 78 5.50 -10.41 -1.73
C PHE A 78 6.76 -11.26 -1.86
N ASP A 79 7.00 -12.21 -0.94
CA ASP A 79 8.12 -13.13 -1.03
C ASP A 79 8.02 -14.06 -2.25
N ALA A 80 6.80 -14.42 -2.64
CA ALA A 80 6.54 -15.31 -3.76
C ALA A 80 6.47 -14.60 -5.12
N ALA A 81 6.23 -13.30 -5.15
CA ALA A 81 6.14 -12.53 -6.38
C ALA A 81 7.48 -12.43 -7.10
N VAL A 82 7.45 -12.46 -8.44
CA VAL A 82 8.65 -12.39 -9.29
C VAL A 82 8.71 -11.11 -10.14
N SER A 83 7.63 -10.37 -10.21
CA SER A 83 7.52 -9.13 -10.99
C SER A 83 8.35 -7.99 -10.39
N ASP A 84 8.79 -7.05 -11.22
CA ASP A 84 9.62 -5.89 -10.81
C ASP A 84 8.93 -4.99 -9.79
N VAL A 85 7.61 -4.84 -9.94
CA VAL A 85 6.75 -4.11 -8.99
C VAL A 85 5.53 -4.94 -8.63
N MET A 86 5.07 -4.81 -7.40
CA MET A 86 4.03 -5.63 -6.81
C MET A 86 2.92 -4.72 -6.28
N LEU A 87 1.75 -4.74 -6.92
CA LEU A 87 0.53 -4.11 -6.42
C LEU A 87 -0.07 -4.99 -5.32
N ARG A 88 -0.22 -4.45 -4.12
CA ARG A 88 -1.03 -5.05 -3.07
C ARG A 88 -2.43 -4.46 -3.14
N THR A 89 -3.44 -5.32 -3.20
CA THR A 89 -4.84 -4.92 -3.19
C THR A 89 -5.70 -5.93 -2.43
N ASP A 90 -6.91 -5.51 -2.02
CA ASP A 90 -7.86 -6.38 -1.33
C ASP A 90 -8.69 -7.21 -2.33
N ALA A 91 -9.30 -8.29 -1.86
CA ALA A 91 -10.18 -9.15 -2.67
C ALA A 91 -11.53 -8.47 -3.01
N ASP A 92 -11.91 -7.42 -2.27
CA ASP A 92 -13.18 -6.72 -2.37
C ASP A 92 -13.13 -5.45 -3.24
N VAL A 93 -12.13 -5.32 -4.13
CA VAL A 93 -11.98 -4.18 -5.02
C VAL A 93 -12.35 -4.52 -6.46
N GLU A 94 -12.82 -3.53 -7.20
CA GLU A 94 -13.04 -3.62 -8.64
C GLU A 94 -12.25 -2.51 -9.35
N PRO A 95 -11.00 -2.80 -9.83
CA PRO A 95 -10.23 -1.83 -10.59
C PRO A 95 -10.90 -1.51 -11.93
N GLY A 96 -10.94 -0.21 -12.27
CA GLY A 96 -11.37 0.23 -13.60
C GLY A 96 -10.50 -0.36 -14.71
N PRO A 97 -10.98 -0.40 -15.96
CA PRO A 97 -10.31 -1.14 -17.04
C PRO A 97 -8.92 -0.61 -17.41
N ASP A 98 -8.59 0.64 -17.09
CA ASP A 98 -7.31 1.30 -17.35
C ASP A 98 -6.41 1.42 -16.10
N PHE A 99 -6.78 0.78 -14.99
CA PHE A 99 -6.12 0.97 -13.70
C PHE A 99 -4.64 0.55 -13.74
N LEU A 100 -4.32 -0.63 -14.27
CA LEU A 100 -2.93 -1.09 -14.35
C LEU A 100 -2.10 -0.26 -15.33
N GLU A 101 -2.68 0.19 -16.44
CA GLU A 101 -2.03 1.11 -17.37
C GLU A 101 -1.67 2.44 -16.69
N ARG A 102 -2.59 2.99 -15.89
CA ARG A 102 -2.36 4.22 -15.11
C ARG A 102 -1.31 4.00 -14.02
N LEU A 103 -1.27 2.82 -13.41
CA LEU A 103 -0.23 2.46 -12.45
C LEU A 103 1.16 2.38 -13.10
N HIS A 104 1.27 1.82 -14.32
CA HIS A 104 2.52 1.86 -15.09
C HIS A 104 2.96 3.30 -15.37
N ARG A 105 2.04 4.17 -15.82
CA ARG A 105 2.34 5.60 -16.05
C ARG A 105 2.77 6.31 -14.77
N ALA A 106 2.14 6.00 -13.62
CA ALA A 106 2.53 6.57 -12.33
C ALA A 106 3.97 6.20 -11.96
N TRP A 107 4.38 4.96 -12.22
CA TRP A 107 5.76 4.53 -12.05
C TRP A 107 6.72 5.25 -13.00
N ASP A 108 6.36 5.43 -14.27
CA ASP A 108 7.18 6.15 -15.22
C ASP A 108 7.40 7.60 -14.80
N LEU A 109 6.34 8.29 -14.35
CA LEU A 109 6.43 9.64 -13.78
C LEU A 109 7.34 9.69 -12.55
N ALA A 110 7.18 8.74 -11.63
CA ALA A 110 7.97 8.68 -10.40
C ALA A 110 9.47 8.44 -10.70
N GLU A 111 9.78 7.59 -11.67
CA GLU A 111 11.16 7.34 -12.11
C GLU A 111 11.77 8.52 -12.86
N ASP A 112 10.97 9.21 -13.67
CA ASP A 112 11.42 10.42 -14.36
C ASP A 112 11.76 11.54 -13.38
N GLN A 113 10.98 11.71 -12.31
CA GLN A 113 11.29 12.66 -11.24
C GLN A 113 12.63 12.33 -10.54
N THR A 114 12.91 11.07 -10.31
CA THR A 114 14.18 10.64 -9.72
C THR A 114 15.33 10.83 -10.71
N ARG A 115 15.13 10.44 -11.96
CA ARG A 115 16.16 10.52 -13.03
C ARG A 115 16.52 11.94 -13.40
N SER A 116 15.54 12.84 -13.44
CA SER A 116 15.75 14.27 -13.72
C SER A 116 16.37 15.05 -12.54
N GLY A 117 16.50 14.41 -11.36
CA GLY A 117 16.98 15.07 -10.14
C GLY A 117 15.94 15.97 -9.47
N ALA A 118 14.69 16.00 -9.96
CA ALA A 118 13.60 16.73 -9.31
C ALA A 118 13.23 16.11 -7.95
N SER A 119 13.37 14.79 -7.82
CA SER A 119 13.33 14.10 -6.52
C SER A 119 14.76 13.66 -6.15
N ARG A 120 15.21 14.08 -4.96
CA ARG A 120 16.49 13.61 -4.39
C ARG A 120 16.36 12.23 -3.74
N ARG A 121 15.13 11.71 -3.59
CA ARG A 121 14.86 10.43 -2.93
C ARG A 121 14.45 9.38 -3.94
N ARG A 122 14.93 8.15 -3.74
CA ARG A 122 14.53 6.98 -4.54
C ARG A 122 13.04 6.71 -4.31
N VAL A 123 12.23 6.68 -5.35
CA VAL A 123 10.84 6.24 -5.24
C VAL A 123 10.81 4.72 -5.17
N ILE A 124 10.35 4.20 -4.02
CA ILE A 124 10.28 2.76 -3.74
C ILE A 124 8.87 2.22 -3.84
N GLY A 125 7.87 3.09 -3.87
CA GLY A 125 6.48 2.71 -3.96
C GLY A 125 5.60 3.80 -4.54
N VAL A 126 4.50 3.37 -5.12
CA VAL A 126 3.39 4.21 -5.58
C VAL A 126 2.18 3.87 -4.74
N THR A 127 1.50 4.87 -4.19
CA THR A 127 0.25 4.69 -3.47
C THR A 127 -0.86 5.48 -4.15
N GLY A 128 -2.03 4.88 -4.25
CA GLY A 128 -3.20 5.49 -4.84
C GLY A 128 -4.21 5.99 -3.81
N SER A 129 -5.44 6.08 -4.24
CA SER A 129 -6.59 6.50 -3.44
C SER A 129 -7.66 5.40 -3.42
N GLY A 130 -8.68 5.58 -2.59
CA GLY A 130 -9.83 4.70 -2.52
C GLY A 130 -11.13 5.48 -2.52
N ARG A 131 -12.18 4.86 -3.01
CA ARG A 131 -13.54 5.40 -2.99
C ARG A 131 -14.47 4.38 -2.37
N PHE A 132 -15.08 4.73 -1.24
CA PHE A 132 -16.11 3.89 -0.62
C PHE A 132 -17.41 3.93 -1.40
N GLU A 133 -17.98 2.78 -1.67
CA GLU A 133 -19.35 2.65 -2.16
C GLU A 133 -20.32 2.87 -1.00
N LEU A 134 -20.71 4.10 -0.79
CA LEU A 134 -21.73 4.48 0.20
C LEU A 134 -23.01 4.89 -0.50
N PRO A 135 -24.18 4.60 0.09
CA PRO A 135 -25.46 5.08 -0.43
C PRO A 135 -25.49 6.62 -0.56
N GLY A 136 -25.99 7.12 -1.70
CA GLY A 136 -26.15 8.54 -1.94
C GLY A 136 -24.86 9.26 -2.40
N ARG A 137 -24.84 10.61 -2.22
CA ARG A 137 -23.79 11.50 -2.77
C ARG A 137 -22.55 11.65 -1.87
N TRP A 138 -22.55 11.04 -0.70
CA TRP A 138 -21.56 11.30 0.35
C TRP A 138 -20.30 10.44 0.25
N GLY A 139 -20.32 9.33 -0.51
CA GLY A 139 -19.18 8.42 -0.65
C GLY A 139 -17.86 9.09 -1.04
N PRO A 140 -17.82 9.95 -2.09
CA PRO A 140 -16.59 10.64 -2.47
C PRO A 140 -16.05 11.58 -1.40
N LEU A 141 -16.95 12.34 -0.72
CA LEU A 141 -16.55 13.26 0.34
C LEU A 141 -16.04 12.51 1.57
N ALA A 142 -16.74 11.46 2.00
CA ALA A 142 -16.34 10.63 3.13
C ALA A 142 -14.96 9.99 2.86
N SER A 143 -14.74 9.47 1.64
CA SER A 143 -13.45 8.92 1.23
C SER A 143 -12.34 9.97 1.25
N ALA A 144 -12.60 11.17 0.72
CA ALA A 144 -11.62 12.25 0.69
C ALA A 144 -11.25 12.72 2.11
N VAL A 145 -12.23 12.85 3.01
CA VAL A 145 -12.01 13.23 4.40
C VAL A 145 -11.23 12.13 5.14
N TYR A 146 -11.65 10.87 5.03
CA TYR A 146 -10.99 9.74 5.68
C TYR A 146 -9.52 9.60 5.23
N LEU A 147 -9.30 9.53 3.92
CA LEU A 147 -7.95 9.37 3.37
C LEU A 147 -7.10 10.62 3.56
N GLY A 148 -7.70 11.82 3.49
CA GLY A 148 -7.03 13.08 3.79
C GLY A 148 -6.54 13.13 5.23
N ALA A 149 -7.38 12.76 6.19
CA ALA A 149 -7.02 12.67 7.61
C ALA A 149 -5.93 11.62 7.85
N TYR A 150 -6.03 10.44 7.24
CA TYR A 150 -5.01 9.40 7.32
C TYR A 150 -3.65 9.89 6.80
N ARG A 151 -3.63 10.47 5.60
CA ARG A 151 -2.40 11.00 5.00
C ARG A 151 -1.80 12.15 5.80
N ALA A 152 -2.64 13.06 6.29
CA ALA A 152 -2.17 14.20 7.10
C ALA A 152 -1.61 13.75 8.45
N SER A 153 -2.28 12.83 9.15
CA SER A 153 -1.86 12.36 10.47
C SER A 153 -0.64 11.43 10.40
N VAL A 154 -0.70 10.38 9.58
CA VAL A 154 0.38 9.40 9.48
C VAL A 154 1.55 9.96 8.66
N GLY A 155 1.27 10.60 7.52
CA GLY A 155 2.30 11.18 6.65
C GLY A 155 3.14 12.26 7.33
N SER A 156 2.55 13.08 8.22
CA SER A 156 3.31 14.08 9.00
C SER A 156 4.33 13.45 9.95
N THR A 157 4.06 12.25 10.46
CA THR A 157 4.99 11.52 11.34
C THR A 157 6.04 10.74 10.56
N LEU A 158 5.72 10.34 9.33
CA LEU A 158 6.62 9.60 8.45
C LEU A 158 7.57 10.49 7.65
N GLY A 159 7.18 11.73 7.37
CA GLY A 159 7.90 12.63 6.46
C GLY A 159 7.82 12.23 4.98
N HIS A 160 6.86 11.37 4.63
CA HIS A 160 6.50 10.94 3.27
C HIS A 160 5.05 10.46 3.24
N GLN A 161 4.52 10.16 2.06
CA GLN A 161 3.17 9.61 1.91
C GLN A 161 3.12 8.18 2.46
N PRO A 162 2.14 7.84 3.33
CA PRO A 162 1.95 6.46 3.78
C PRO A 162 1.43 5.58 2.63
N PHE A 163 1.71 4.30 2.70
CA PHE A 163 1.01 3.31 1.89
C PHE A 163 -0.46 3.25 2.31
N PHE A 164 -1.34 3.06 1.35
CA PHE A 164 -2.76 2.83 1.58
C PHE A 164 -3.10 1.37 1.25
N GLY A 165 -3.43 0.58 2.25
CA GLY A 165 -3.47 -0.88 2.22
C GLY A 165 -4.19 -1.50 1.02
N THR A 166 -5.31 -0.92 0.61
CA THR A 166 -6.07 -1.40 -0.54
C THR A 166 -5.42 -1.07 -1.89
N ASN A 167 -4.51 -0.07 -1.95
CA ASN A 167 -4.00 0.49 -3.20
C ASN A 167 -2.58 1.02 -3.05
N TYR A 168 -1.62 0.10 -2.96
CA TYR A 168 -0.21 0.47 -3.04
C TYR A 168 0.60 -0.56 -3.84
N CYS A 169 1.62 -0.06 -4.51
CA CYS A 169 2.53 -0.86 -5.31
C CYS A 169 3.96 -0.55 -4.89
N ILE A 170 4.76 -1.57 -4.64
CA ILE A 170 6.15 -1.44 -4.20
C ILE A 170 7.10 -2.10 -5.18
N ARG A 171 8.36 -1.67 -5.16
CA ARG A 171 9.44 -2.36 -5.86
C ARG A 171 9.77 -3.68 -5.18
N ARG A 172 9.96 -4.73 -5.97
CA ARG A 172 10.39 -6.02 -5.45
C ARG A 172 11.81 -5.97 -4.88
N ASP A 173 12.73 -5.27 -5.52
CA ASP A 173 14.09 -5.10 -5.01
C ASP A 173 14.11 -4.43 -3.64
N TRP A 174 13.28 -3.38 -3.44
CA TRP A 174 13.12 -2.74 -2.14
C TRP A 174 12.54 -3.67 -1.09
N TRP A 175 11.52 -4.48 -1.44
CA TRP A 175 10.97 -5.46 -0.52
C TRP A 175 12.04 -6.44 -0.02
N LEU A 176 12.86 -6.97 -0.93
CA LEU A 176 13.94 -7.90 -0.59
C LEU A 176 15.01 -7.25 0.31
N GLU A 177 15.19 -5.91 0.23
CA GLU A 177 16.11 -5.17 1.09
C GLU A 177 15.56 -4.96 2.52
N VAL A 178 14.23 -4.83 2.69
CA VAL A 178 13.64 -4.43 3.98
C VAL A 178 12.89 -5.55 4.70
N ARG A 179 12.48 -6.62 4.03
CA ARG A 179 11.58 -7.66 4.55
C ARG A 179 12.02 -8.29 5.88
N ASP A 180 13.31 -8.38 6.12
CA ASP A 180 13.85 -8.97 7.34
C ASP A 180 13.91 -7.97 8.51
N SER A 181 13.73 -6.68 8.22
CA SER A 181 13.64 -5.60 9.21
C SER A 181 12.21 -5.25 9.58
N VAL A 182 11.21 -5.72 8.81
CA VAL A 182 9.79 -5.47 9.06
C VAL A 182 9.16 -6.67 9.77
N ASP A 183 8.81 -6.48 11.04
CA ASP A 183 8.17 -7.55 11.83
C ASP A 183 6.70 -7.73 11.43
N MET A 184 6.45 -8.63 10.49
CA MET A 184 5.10 -9.01 10.05
C MET A 184 4.44 -10.06 10.96
N SER A 185 5.06 -10.44 12.09
CA SER A 185 4.49 -11.39 13.04
C SER A 185 3.41 -10.78 13.93
N ASP A 186 3.44 -9.46 14.12
CA ASP A 186 2.40 -8.74 14.86
C ASP A 186 1.17 -8.53 13.96
N THR A 187 0.16 -9.38 14.16
CA THR A 187 -1.09 -9.34 13.39
C THR A 187 -2.05 -8.23 13.83
N GLU A 188 -1.74 -7.51 14.91
CA GLU A 188 -2.53 -6.37 15.39
C GLU A 188 -2.08 -5.03 14.77
N VAL A 189 -1.01 -5.00 14.00
CA VAL A 189 -0.65 -3.79 13.24
C VAL A 189 -1.50 -3.64 11.97
N HIS A 190 -1.63 -2.42 11.50
CA HIS A 190 -2.01 -2.16 10.11
C HIS A 190 -0.78 -2.37 9.22
N GLU A 191 -0.84 -3.36 8.37
CA GLU A 191 0.31 -3.85 7.61
C GLU A 191 0.90 -2.76 6.69
N ASP A 192 0.05 -2.00 6.02
CA ASP A 192 0.42 -0.89 5.12
C ASP A 192 1.10 0.27 5.88
N MET A 193 0.53 0.64 7.02
CA MET A 193 1.12 1.64 7.90
C MET A 193 2.45 1.16 8.47
N HIS A 194 2.52 -0.09 8.93
CA HIS A 194 3.73 -0.69 9.47
C HIS A 194 4.84 -0.74 8.42
N LEU A 195 4.52 -1.18 7.21
CA LEU A 195 5.44 -1.16 6.07
C LEU A 195 5.92 0.26 5.71
N SER A 196 5.06 1.28 5.90
CA SER A 196 5.43 2.68 5.66
C SER A 196 6.56 3.16 6.57
N PHE A 197 6.71 2.57 7.76
CA PHE A 197 7.84 2.89 8.65
C PHE A 197 9.18 2.29 8.18
N ALA A 198 9.18 1.32 7.28
CA ALA A 198 10.41 0.77 6.70
C ALA A 198 11.05 1.64 5.61
N VAL A 199 10.35 2.67 5.12
CA VAL A 199 10.86 3.60 4.10
C VAL A 199 12.00 4.45 4.68
N ARG A 200 13.20 4.33 4.13
CA ARG A 200 14.43 4.96 4.63
C ARG A 200 14.47 6.47 4.33
N PRO A 201 15.36 7.26 4.98
CA PRO A 201 15.45 8.72 4.78
C PRO A 201 15.69 9.14 3.32
N GLU A 202 16.47 8.36 2.57
CA GLU A 202 16.80 8.58 1.16
C GLU A 202 15.72 8.09 0.19
N GLU A 203 14.63 7.52 0.72
CA GLU A 203 13.54 6.93 -0.04
C GLU A 203 12.23 7.71 0.12
N THR A 204 11.31 7.50 -0.81
CA THR A 204 9.99 8.12 -0.76
C THR A 204 8.92 7.26 -1.43
N VAL A 205 7.67 7.54 -1.11
CA VAL A 205 6.47 6.97 -1.74
C VAL A 205 5.83 8.04 -2.62
N TRP A 206 5.53 7.69 -3.87
CA TRP A 206 4.83 8.54 -4.81
C TRP A 206 3.33 8.44 -4.61
N LEU A 207 2.65 9.56 -4.42
CA LEU A 207 1.19 9.61 -4.38
C LEU A 207 0.63 9.90 -5.75
N GLN A 208 -0.14 8.96 -6.30
CA GLN A 208 -0.94 9.15 -7.51
C GLN A 208 -2.42 9.23 -7.11
N SER A 209 -2.90 10.43 -6.83
CA SER A 209 -4.22 10.65 -6.22
C SER A 209 -5.41 10.28 -7.12
N ASP A 210 -5.23 10.27 -8.43
CA ASP A 210 -6.23 9.87 -9.41
C ASP A 210 -6.26 8.36 -9.67
N LEU A 211 -5.27 7.60 -9.16
CA LEU A 211 -5.26 6.15 -9.16
C LEU A 211 -6.18 5.65 -8.04
N THR A 212 -7.48 5.52 -8.36
CA THR A 212 -8.52 5.24 -7.37
C THR A 212 -9.09 3.84 -7.56
N LEU A 213 -9.22 3.10 -6.45
CA LEU A 213 -9.96 1.83 -6.38
C LEU A 213 -11.30 2.05 -5.69
N THR A 214 -12.32 1.42 -6.23
CA THR A 214 -13.63 1.34 -5.57
C THR A 214 -13.61 0.22 -4.54
N MET A 215 -14.06 0.51 -3.33
CA MET A 215 -14.03 -0.39 -2.19
C MET A 215 -15.41 -0.53 -1.58
N ASP A 216 -15.69 -1.70 -1.02
CA ASP A 216 -16.92 -1.95 -0.27
C ASP A 216 -17.07 -0.95 0.90
N GLY A 217 -18.30 -0.42 1.06
CA GLY A 217 -18.62 0.54 2.12
C GLY A 217 -18.56 -0.01 3.55
N ARG A 218 -18.53 -1.34 3.74
CA ARG A 218 -18.37 -2.00 5.04
C ARG A 218 -17.17 -1.47 5.84
N ALA A 219 -16.16 -0.97 5.12
CA ALA A 219 -14.95 -0.43 5.74
C ALA A 219 -15.20 0.79 6.64
N VAL A 220 -16.25 1.56 6.41
CA VAL A 220 -16.57 2.80 7.14
C VAL A 220 -17.90 2.74 7.89
N GLU A 221 -18.50 1.55 7.99
CA GLU A 221 -19.70 1.36 8.82
C GLU A 221 -19.39 1.65 10.30
N PRO A 222 -20.24 2.46 10.96
CA PRO A 222 -20.08 2.73 12.40
C PRO A 222 -20.22 1.46 13.21
N GLY A 223 -19.33 1.24 14.17
CA GLY A 223 -19.45 0.10 15.08
C GLY A 223 -18.12 -0.38 15.66
N SER A 224 -18.11 -1.61 16.17
CA SER A 224 -16.96 -2.25 16.81
C SER A 224 -15.75 -2.39 15.86
N GLN A 225 -15.99 -2.52 14.56
CA GLN A 225 -14.93 -2.61 13.55
C GLN A 225 -14.14 -1.31 13.41
N MET A 226 -14.81 -0.14 13.46
CA MET A 226 -14.13 1.15 13.41
C MET A 226 -13.25 1.36 14.65
N LEU A 227 -13.77 1.05 15.85
CA LEU A 227 -12.97 1.12 17.09
C LEU A 227 -11.75 0.18 17.03
N ARG A 228 -11.93 -1.04 16.52
CA ARG A 228 -10.82 -1.99 16.31
C ARG A 228 -9.76 -1.42 15.35
N ARG A 229 -10.18 -0.77 14.26
CA ARG A 229 -9.23 -0.12 13.31
C ARG A 229 -8.44 1.00 13.98
N PHE A 230 -9.11 1.88 14.73
CA PHE A 230 -8.40 2.93 15.49
C PHE A 230 -7.41 2.33 16.49
N ARG A 231 -7.83 1.33 17.28
CA ARG A 231 -6.95 0.64 18.23
C ARG A 231 -5.72 0.06 17.53
N ARG A 232 -5.90 -0.61 16.40
CA ARG A 232 -4.80 -1.15 15.59
C ARG A 232 -3.90 -0.05 15.04
N GLY A 233 -4.47 1.08 14.59
CA GLY A 233 -3.71 2.24 14.15
C GLY A 233 -2.79 2.80 15.25
N PHE A 234 -3.34 3.02 16.45
CA PHE A 234 -2.54 3.44 17.60
C PHE A 234 -1.49 2.41 18.01
N HIS A 235 -1.83 1.12 17.97
CA HIS A 235 -0.89 0.04 18.24
C HIS A 235 0.27 0.06 17.23
N THR A 236 -0.03 0.20 15.94
CA THR A 236 0.99 0.30 14.88
C THR A 236 1.95 1.46 15.12
N ILE A 237 1.42 2.63 15.46
CA ILE A 237 2.23 3.81 15.79
C ILE A 237 3.10 3.50 17.02
N ALA A 238 2.51 2.97 18.09
CA ALA A 238 3.22 2.71 19.34
C ALA A 238 4.37 1.70 19.17
N VAL A 239 4.16 0.65 18.38
CA VAL A 239 5.19 -0.35 18.07
C VAL A 239 6.36 0.29 17.32
N ASN A 240 6.07 1.04 16.25
CA ASN A 240 7.12 1.64 15.42
C ASN A 240 7.87 2.78 16.14
N TRP A 241 7.18 3.54 17.00
CA TRP A 241 7.83 4.60 17.79
C TRP A 241 8.73 4.09 18.92
N ARG A 242 8.75 2.81 19.19
CA ARG A 242 9.74 2.20 20.11
C ARG A 242 11.15 2.23 19.52
N SER A 243 11.26 2.01 18.21
CA SER A 243 12.53 1.99 17.48
C SER A 243 12.94 3.37 16.96
N GLU A 244 12.00 4.15 16.42
CA GLU A 244 12.29 5.47 15.85
C GLU A 244 11.16 6.46 16.17
N LYS A 245 11.48 7.55 16.88
CA LYS A 245 10.50 8.60 17.21
C LYS A 245 10.25 9.51 16.01
N PRO A 246 9.04 10.13 15.89
CA PRO A 246 8.71 10.99 14.75
C PRO A 246 9.73 12.10 14.49
N TRP A 247 10.20 12.76 15.54
CA TRP A 247 11.20 13.84 15.40
C TRP A 247 12.57 13.35 14.94
N GLN A 248 13.00 12.14 15.33
CA GLN A 248 14.23 11.52 14.84
C GLN A 248 14.11 11.22 13.34
N ARG A 249 12.96 10.67 12.95
CA ARG A 249 12.65 10.36 11.56
C ARG A 249 12.56 11.62 10.69
N LEU A 250 11.92 12.69 11.17
CA LEU A 250 11.84 13.96 10.45
C LEU A 250 13.21 14.65 10.35
N ASP A 251 14.03 14.56 11.40
CA ASP A 251 15.40 15.09 11.42
C ASP A 251 16.28 14.35 10.40
N SER A 252 16.30 13.02 10.43
CA SER A 252 17.06 12.21 9.46
C SER A 252 16.66 12.47 8.01
N ARG A 253 15.43 12.91 7.78
CA ARG A 253 14.90 13.31 6.47
C ARG A 253 15.16 14.80 6.15
N GLY A 254 15.76 15.57 7.04
CA GLY A 254 16.01 17.01 6.86
C GLY A 254 14.73 17.84 6.79
N LEU A 255 13.67 17.42 7.49
CA LEU A 255 12.36 18.08 7.49
C LEU A 255 12.13 18.92 8.74
N LEU A 256 13.01 18.84 9.74
CA LEU A 256 12.99 19.74 10.90
C LEU A 256 13.79 21.01 10.60
N PRO A 257 13.34 22.17 11.12
CA PRO A 257 14.13 23.40 11.02
C PRO A 257 15.45 23.22 11.75
N ALA A 258 16.53 23.78 11.19
CA ALA A 258 17.81 23.81 11.89
C ALA A 258 17.65 24.43 13.29
N PRO A 259 18.31 23.90 14.34
CA PRO A 259 18.24 24.49 15.66
C PRO A 259 18.71 25.95 15.60
N LEU A 260 17.90 26.85 16.17
CA LEU A 260 18.27 28.27 16.26
C LEU A 260 19.68 28.39 16.87
N PRO A 261 20.55 29.21 16.31
CA PRO A 261 21.86 29.45 16.90
C PRO A 261 21.67 29.85 18.36
N ARG A 262 22.33 29.14 19.27
CA ARG A 262 22.33 29.52 20.70
C ARG A 262 22.86 30.95 20.78
N LYS A 263 22.05 31.89 21.27
CA LYS A 263 22.55 33.21 21.63
C LYS A 263 23.69 32.99 22.60
N GLY A 264 24.89 33.43 22.22
CA GLY A 264 26.01 33.46 23.13
C GLY A 264 25.64 34.25 24.39
N PRO A 265 26.32 33.99 25.52
CA PRO A 265 26.09 34.78 26.72
C PRO A 265 26.27 36.27 26.40
N PRO A 266 25.44 37.15 26.97
CA PRO A 266 25.65 38.59 26.83
C PRO A 266 27.03 38.95 27.34
N ALA A 267 27.75 39.79 26.56
CA ALA A 267 29.07 40.28 26.89
C ALA A 267 29.07 41.20 28.12
#